data_f22901960eaf27eea62bb5db3d561fed
#
_entry.id   f22901960eaf27eea62bb5db3d561fed
#
_cell.length_a   1.000
_cell.length_b   1.000
_cell.length_c   1.000
_cell.angle_alpha   90.00
_cell.angle_beta   90.00
_cell.angle_gamma   90.00
#
_symmetry.space_group_name_H-M   'P 1'
#
loop_
_entity.id
_entity.type
_entity.pdbx_description
1 polymer ?
#
loop_
_entity_poly.entity_id
_entity_poly.type
_entity_poly.pdbx_seq_one_letter_code
_entity_poly.pdbx_strand_id
1 'polypeptide(L)'
;MASSKSKKSAKPKAKPAPKAKAKAKPAASVKPGPKAPRAKAPKPKAGPKRAGAGTTLVIVESPTKARTIRGFLPAGYRVEASMGHVRDLPGDAKSIPAKYKDQEWARLGVNVDNDFEPLYVVSPDKRTVVRDLKAAVKDVDQLLLATDEDREGESISWHLLQLLEPDVPVRRMVFHEITREAIAEALANPRDIDDRLVRAQETRRILDRLVGYTLSPLLWKKIAFGLSAGRVQSVAMRLLVVRERERRAFRSAAYWDLLAALRHDGQAFEAELVQLKGKKLATGKDFDERTGRLLAGRDVVVLGEPEA
;
A
#
# COMPACT_ATOMS: atom_id res chain seq x y z
N MET A 1 72.96 5.47 -38.52
CA MET A 1 73.13 6.78 -37.85
C MET A 1 71.86 7.62 -38.08
N ALA A 2 70.99 7.70 -37.10
CA ALA A 2 69.97 8.74 -37.01
C ALA A 2 69.34 8.64 -35.61
N SER A 3 69.67 9.66 -34.82
CA SER A 3 69.26 9.83 -33.44
C SER A 3 67.83 10.35 -33.39
N SER A 4 66.91 9.69 -32.68
CA SER A 4 65.56 10.18 -32.40
C SER A 4 65.46 10.69 -30.99
N LYS A 5 65.26 12.02 -30.84
CA LYS A 5 65.04 12.74 -29.59
C LYS A 5 63.59 12.50 -29.10
N SER A 6 63.43 11.94 -27.93
CA SER A 6 62.13 11.85 -27.25
C SER A 6 61.73 13.20 -26.63
N LYS A 7 60.56 13.71 -26.99
CA LYS A 7 59.95 14.89 -26.32
C LYS A 7 59.14 14.41 -25.10
N LYS A 8 59.56 14.86 -23.91
CA LYS A 8 58.79 14.77 -22.68
C LYS A 8 57.56 15.69 -22.74
N SER A 9 56.35 15.17 -22.64
CA SER A 9 55.14 15.97 -22.50
C SER A 9 54.91 16.34 -21.01
N ALA A 10 54.80 17.65 -20.75
CA ALA A 10 54.52 18.19 -19.41
C ALA A 10 53.04 18.02 -19.06
N LYS A 11 52.75 17.54 -17.83
CA LYS A 11 51.40 17.51 -17.24
C LYS A 11 50.96 18.97 -16.89
N PRO A 12 49.69 19.32 -17.19
CA PRO A 12 49.16 20.62 -16.71
C PRO A 12 48.82 20.50 -15.22
N LYS A 13 49.31 21.49 -14.45
CA LYS A 13 48.96 21.71 -13.04
C LYS A 13 47.51 22.14 -12.90
N ALA A 14 46.71 21.40 -12.14
CA ALA A 14 45.36 21.76 -11.74
C ALA A 14 45.39 22.94 -10.75
N LYS A 15 44.63 23.99 -11.04
CA LYS A 15 44.37 25.10 -10.11
C LYS A 15 43.41 24.67 -9.02
N PRO A 16 43.59 25.05 -7.74
CA PRO A 16 42.66 24.75 -6.68
C PRO A 16 41.35 25.56 -6.82
N ALA A 17 40.21 24.89 -6.66
CA ALA A 17 38.90 25.54 -6.65
C ALA A 17 38.71 26.42 -5.38
N PRO A 18 37.95 27.53 -5.47
CA PRO A 18 37.71 28.40 -4.33
C PRO A 18 36.76 27.72 -3.30
N LYS A 19 37.17 27.74 -2.04
CA LYS A 19 36.35 27.29 -0.90
C LYS A 19 35.22 28.31 -0.67
N ALA A 20 33.99 27.95 -1.09
CA ALA A 20 32.78 28.67 -0.69
C ALA A 20 32.45 28.33 0.76
N LYS A 21 32.64 29.29 1.67
CA LYS A 21 32.11 29.25 3.04
C LYS A 21 30.62 29.56 2.98
N ALA A 22 29.76 28.57 2.91
CA ALA A 22 28.34 28.73 3.17
C ALA A 22 28.13 28.87 4.69
N LYS A 23 27.86 30.08 5.17
CA LYS A 23 27.31 30.31 6.52
C LYS A 23 25.85 29.82 6.50
N ALA A 24 25.56 28.67 7.15
CA ALA A 24 24.22 28.27 7.45
C ALA A 24 23.58 29.28 8.42
N LYS A 25 22.51 29.94 7.99
CA LYS A 25 21.61 30.68 8.88
C LYS A 25 20.78 29.66 9.64
N PRO A 26 20.55 29.84 10.96
CA PRO A 26 19.64 28.94 11.70
C PRO A 26 18.24 29.09 11.14
N ALA A 27 17.57 27.94 10.92
CA ALA A 27 16.19 27.86 10.50
C ALA A 27 15.30 28.62 11.51
N ALA A 28 14.56 29.60 11.01
CA ALA A 28 13.55 30.30 11.79
C ALA A 28 12.47 29.28 12.20
N SER A 29 12.18 29.22 13.50
CA SER A 29 11.07 28.45 14.04
C SER A 29 9.76 28.97 13.44
N VAL A 30 9.14 28.16 12.57
CA VAL A 30 7.82 28.44 12.01
C VAL A 30 6.81 28.25 13.15
N LYS A 31 6.25 29.35 13.64
CA LYS A 31 5.08 29.30 14.54
C LYS A 31 3.93 28.64 13.75
N PRO A 32 3.16 27.72 14.36
CA PRO A 32 1.99 27.17 13.68
C PRO A 32 0.99 28.29 13.41
N GLY A 33 0.72 28.55 12.13
CA GLY A 33 -0.31 29.48 11.70
C GLY A 33 -1.71 29.04 12.15
N PRO A 34 -2.71 29.95 12.13
CA PRO A 34 -4.06 29.64 12.53
C PRO A 34 -4.62 28.52 11.67
N LYS A 35 -5.09 27.45 12.29
CA LYS A 35 -5.72 26.31 11.62
C LYS A 35 -6.92 26.80 10.82
N ALA A 36 -6.84 26.74 9.48
CA ALA A 36 -8.02 26.96 8.62
C ALA A 36 -9.17 26.04 9.04
N PRO A 37 -10.43 26.50 9.00
CA PRO A 37 -11.57 25.68 9.39
C PRO A 37 -11.75 24.54 8.39
N ARG A 38 -11.18 23.40 8.71
CA ARG A 38 -11.36 22.15 7.97
C ARG A 38 -12.81 21.74 8.12
N ALA A 39 -13.50 21.42 7.04
CA ALA A 39 -14.86 20.93 7.06
C ALA A 39 -14.95 19.76 8.07
N LYS A 40 -15.58 20.02 9.22
CA LYS A 40 -15.85 18.99 10.22
C LYS A 40 -16.79 17.99 9.58
N ALA A 41 -16.48 16.70 9.72
CA ALA A 41 -17.44 15.66 9.40
C ALA A 41 -18.81 16.03 10.03
N PRO A 42 -19.92 15.92 9.29
CA PRO A 42 -21.23 16.20 9.87
C PRO A 42 -21.39 15.33 11.12
N LYS A 43 -21.64 15.96 12.26
CA LYS A 43 -21.93 15.22 13.50
C LYS A 43 -23.20 14.41 13.23
N PRO A 44 -23.25 13.12 13.60
CA PRO A 44 -24.49 12.34 13.48
C PRO A 44 -25.59 13.04 14.28
N LYS A 45 -26.62 13.49 13.58
CA LYS A 45 -27.84 14.01 14.19
C LYS A 45 -28.67 12.81 14.63
N ALA A 46 -29.02 12.77 15.88
CA ALA A 46 -29.93 11.88 16.57
C ALA A 46 -29.27 10.73 17.37
N GLY A 47 -29.64 10.70 18.64
CA GLY A 47 -29.38 9.60 19.56
C GLY A 47 -30.16 8.33 19.16
N PRO A 48 -29.89 7.19 19.81
CA PRO A 48 -30.41 5.91 19.40
C PRO A 48 -31.94 5.87 19.47
N LYS A 49 -32.60 5.86 18.33
CA LYS A 49 -33.96 5.33 18.25
C LYS A 49 -33.87 3.85 18.57
N ARG A 50 -34.71 3.39 19.53
CA ARG A 50 -34.79 1.99 19.92
C ARG A 50 -34.93 1.10 18.71
N ALA A 51 -34.16 0.00 18.70
CA ALA A 51 -34.21 -1.06 17.70
C ALA A 51 -35.59 -1.73 17.71
N GLY A 52 -36.47 -1.20 16.86
CA GLY A 52 -37.61 -1.94 16.34
C GLY A 52 -37.25 -2.30 14.91
N ALA A 53 -37.66 -3.46 14.40
CA ALA A 53 -37.33 -4.08 13.12
C ALA A 53 -37.06 -3.11 11.94
N GLY A 54 -36.00 -2.31 12.03
CA GLY A 54 -35.61 -1.32 11.04
C GLY A 54 -34.74 -1.93 9.96
N THR A 55 -34.82 -1.37 8.75
CA THR A 55 -33.96 -1.80 7.65
C THR A 55 -32.58 -1.16 7.78
N THR A 56 -31.53 -1.98 7.76
CA THR A 56 -30.13 -1.50 7.82
C THR A 56 -29.46 -1.67 6.45
N LEU A 57 -28.85 -0.59 5.93
CA LEU A 57 -28.02 -0.64 4.74
C LEU A 57 -26.55 -0.89 5.16
N VAL A 58 -25.93 -1.89 4.55
CA VAL A 58 -24.50 -2.20 4.69
C VAL A 58 -23.82 -1.88 3.36
N ILE A 59 -22.82 -0.99 3.37
CA ILE A 59 -22.04 -0.65 2.18
C ILE A 59 -20.64 -1.24 2.31
N VAL A 60 -20.25 -2.04 1.33
CA VAL A 60 -18.90 -2.63 1.17
C VAL A 60 -18.20 -2.04 -0.05
N GLU A 61 -16.89 -2.28 -0.22
CA GLU A 61 -16.15 -1.74 -1.36
C GLU A 61 -16.33 -2.55 -2.67
N SER A 62 -16.70 -3.85 -2.59
CA SER A 62 -16.77 -4.69 -3.80
C SER A 62 -18.03 -5.55 -3.88
N PRO A 63 -18.52 -5.84 -5.12
CA PRO A 63 -19.68 -6.69 -5.33
C PRO A 63 -19.49 -8.13 -4.83
N THR A 64 -18.25 -8.63 -4.88
CA THR A 64 -17.90 -9.96 -4.39
C THR A 64 -18.11 -10.05 -2.89
N LYS A 65 -17.59 -9.07 -2.13
CA LYS A 65 -17.82 -8.97 -0.68
C LYS A 65 -19.31 -8.82 -0.36
N ALA A 66 -20.02 -7.96 -1.11
CA ALA A 66 -21.47 -7.78 -0.91
C ALA A 66 -22.23 -9.09 -1.02
N ARG A 67 -21.90 -9.91 -2.01
CA ARG A 67 -22.54 -11.22 -2.22
C ARG A 67 -22.26 -12.20 -1.07
N THR A 68 -21.01 -12.26 -0.62
CA THR A 68 -20.62 -13.18 0.46
C THR A 68 -21.22 -12.75 1.80
N ILE A 69 -21.10 -11.47 2.16
CA ILE A 69 -21.58 -10.93 3.44
C ILE A 69 -23.09 -11.02 3.56
N ARG A 70 -23.84 -10.81 2.46
CA ARG A 70 -25.29 -10.97 2.45
C ARG A 70 -25.75 -12.35 2.94
N GLY A 71 -24.96 -13.41 2.70
CA GLY A 71 -25.25 -14.77 3.16
C GLY A 71 -25.06 -14.99 4.67
N PHE A 72 -24.39 -14.06 5.36
CA PHE A 72 -24.12 -14.14 6.79
C PHE A 72 -24.98 -13.18 7.62
N LEU A 73 -25.60 -12.18 6.98
CA LEU A 73 -26.41 -11.20 7.66
C LEU A 73 -27.84 -11.72 7.92
N PRO A 74 -28.46 -11.36 9.05
CA PRO A 74 -29.86 -11.69 9.33
C PRO A 74 -30.83 -10.93 8.40
N ALA A 75 -32.11 -11.27 8.48
CA ALA A 75 -33.17 -10.52 7.78
C ALA A 75 -33.19 -9.05 8.23
N GLY A 76 -33.56 -8.13 7.32
CA GLY A 76 -33.57 -6.69 7.56
C GLY A 76 -32.30 -5.95 7.16
N TYR A 77 -31.26 -6.67 6.72
CA TYR A 77 -30.05 -6.06 6.19
C TYR A 77 -30.03 -6.07 4.66
N ARG A 78 -29.80 -4.89 4.07
CA ARG A 78 -29.56 -4.73 2.64
C ARG A 78 -28.07 -4.46 2.42
N VAL A 79 -27.43 -5.16 1.47
CA VAL A 79 -26.00 -5.00 1.20
C VAL A 79 -25.80 -4.45 -0.20
N GLU A 80 -25.06 -3.34 -0.29
CA GLU A 80 -24.70 -2.69 -1.55
C GLU A 80 -23.18 -2.51 -1.64
N ALA A 81 -22.66 -2.30 -2.86
CA ALA A 81 -21.24 -2.09 -3.10
C ALA A 81 -20.95 -0.69 -3.64
N SER A 82 -19.92 -0.03 -3.09
CA SER A 82 -19.44 1.28 -3.60
C SER A 82 -18.57 1.15 -4.85
N MET A 83 -18.17 -0.06 -5.22
CA MET A 83 -17.25 -0.32 -6.35
C MET A 83 -15.88 0.35 -6.15
N GLY A 84 -15.35 0.36 -4.94
CA GLY A 84 -14.12 1.03 -4.54
C GLY A 84 -14.32 2.51 -4.20
N HIS A 85 -13.29 3.34 -4.46
CA HIS A 85 -13.38 4.79 -4.23
C HIS A 85 -14.44 5.44 -5.11
N VAL A 86 -15.27 6.28 -4.51
CA VAL A 86 -16.37 7.00 -5.19
C VAL A 86 -15.96 8.39 -5.66
N ARG A 87 -14.91 8.96 -5.05
CA ARG A 87 -14.30 10.23 -5.46
C ARG A 87 -12.79 10.20 -5.29
N ASP A 88 -12.10 11.02 -6.07
CA ASP A 88 -10.63 11.15 -6.04
C ASP A 88 -10.23 12.57 -6.45
N LEU A 89 -8.95 12.88 -6.42
CA LEU A 89 -8.38 14.10 -7.01
C LEU A 89 -8.66 14.12 -8.53
N PRO A 90 -8.85 15.31 -9.17
CA PRO A 90 -9.11 15.38 -10.60
C PRO A 90 -8.10 14.60 -11.44
N GLY A 91 -8.56 13.75 -12.33
CA GLY A 91 -7.72 12.99 -13.25
C GLY A 91 -7.25 13.82 -14.44
N ASP A 92 -8.09 14.75 -14.88
CA ASP A 92 -7.86 15.62 -16.03
C ASP A 92 -8.52 17.00 -15.83
N ALA A 93 -8.26 17.93 -16.75
CA ALA A 93 -8.82 19.27 -16.70
C ALA A 93 -10.34 19.31 -16.87
N LYS A 94 -10.96 18.27 -17.49
CA LYS A 94 -12.42 18.21 -17.70
C LYS A 94 -13.16 17.84 -16.42
N SER A 95 -12.51 17.13 -15.52
CA SER A 95 -13.08 16.73 -14.23
C SER A 95 -13.03 17.85 -13.18
N ILE A 96 -12.32 18.95 -13.44
CA ILE A 96 -12.26 20.12 -12.55
C ILE A 96 -13.60 20.86 -12.57
N PRO A 97 -14.26 21.08 -11.40
CA PRO A 97 -15.48 21.86 -11.32
C PRO A 97 -15.29 23.30 -11.83
N ALA A 98 -16.32 23.86 -12.45
CA ALA A 98 -16.27 25.18 -13.09
C ALA A 98 -15.73 26.28 -12.15
N LYS A 99 -16.12 26.26 -10.88
CA LYS A 99 -15.68 27.23 -9.85
C LYS A 99 -14.18 27.24 -9.55
N TYR A 100 -13.46 26.20 -9.96
CA TYR A 100 -12.01 26.06 -9.70
C TYR A 100 -11.17 26.12 -10.99
N LYS A 101 -11.79 26.25 -12.17
CA LYS A 101 -11.06 26.18 -13.46
C LYS A 101 -10.00 27.27 -13.61
N ASP A 102 -10.24 28.44 -13.03
CA ASP A 102 -9.34 29.59 -13.09
C ASP A 102 -8.25 29.55 -12.00
N GLN A 103 -8.27 28.55 -11.13
CA GLN A 103 -7.27 28.35 -10.08
C GLN A 103 -6.12 27.50 -10.62
N GLU A 104 -4.91 28.01 -10.53
CA GLU A 104 -3.71 27.34 -11.04
C GLU A 104 -3.50 25.96 -10.38
N TRP A 105 -3.70 25.89 -9.05
CA TRP A 105 -3.56 24.65 -8.26
C TRP A 105 -4.61 23.59 -8.61
N ALA A 106 -5.75 23.95 -9.22
CA ALA A 106 -6.84 23.00 -9.51
C ALA A 106 -6.40 21.89 -10.48
N ARG A 107 -5.42 22.16 -11.35
CA ARG A 107 -4.82 21.13 -12.23
C ARG A 107 -4.07 20.06 -11.45
N LEU A 108 -3.42 20.46 -10.38
CA LEU A 108 -2.76 19.54 -9.44
C LEU A 108 -3.82 18.80 -8.58
N GLY A 109 -4.96 19.45 -8.32
CA GLY A 109 -6.01 18.93 -7.46
C GLY A 109 -5.68 19.04 -5.97
N VAL A 110 -4.63 19.80 -5.63
CA VAL A 110 -4.17 20.05 -4.26
C VAL A 110 -3.76 21.51 -4.15
N ASN A 111 -4.37 22.22 -3.21
CA ASN A 111 -4.02 23.61 -2.92
C ASN A 111 -2.85 23.66 -1.94
N VAL A 112 -1.62 23.76 -2.48
CA VAL A 112 -0.38 23.71 -1.70
C VAL A 112 -0.27 24.93 -0.76
N ASP A 113 -0.80 26.09 -1.17
CA ASP A 113 -0.75 27.33 -0.41
C ASP A 113 -1.79 27.40 0.71
N ASN A 114 -2.79 26.52 0.67
CA ASN A 114 -3.84 26.39 1.68
C ASN A 114 -3.81 25.03 2.37
N ASP A 115 -2.78 24.77 3.14
CA ASP A 115 -2.60 23.54 3.96
C ASP A 115 -2.81 22.22 3.17
N PHE A 116 -2.39 22.21 1.91
CA PHE A 116 -2.53 21.06 1.01
C PHE A 116 -3.98 20.56 0.83
N GLU A 117 -4.94 21.46 0.88
CA GLU A 117 -6.36 21.11 0.75
C GLU A 117 -6.63 20.37 -0.56
N PRO A 118 -7.17 19.12 -0.51
CA PRO A 118 -7.44 18.33 -1.70
C PRO A 118 -8.76 18.73 -2.36
N LEU A 119 -8.76 18.81 -3.68
CA LEU A 119 -9.97 18.95 -4.49
C LEU A 119 -10.51 17.57 -4.84
N TYR A 120 -11.51 17.10 -4.11
CA TYR A 120 -12.15 15.83 -4.43
C TYR A 120 -13.30 16.00 -5.43
N VAL A 121 -13.30 15.14 -6.45
CA VAL A 121 -14.35 15.07 -7.49
C VAL A 121 -14.90 13.65 -7.58
N VAL A 122 -16.18 13.52 -7.86
CA VAL A 122 -16.81 12.22 -8.15
C VAL A 122 -16.40 11.79 -9.55
N SER A 123 -15.77 10.63 -9.67
CA SER A 123 -15.39 10.07 -10.97
C SER A 123 -16.63 9.84 -11.85
N PRO A 124 -16.57 10.13 -13.15
CA PRO A 124 -17.75 10.01 -14.04
C PRO A 124 -18.39 8.62 -14.01
N ASP A 125 -17.60 7.57 -13.96
CA ASP A 125 -18.01 6.17 -13.86
C ASP A 125 -18.70 5.82 -12.53
N LYS A 126 -18.50 6.62 -11.47
CA LYS A 126 -19.09 6.41 -10.14
C LYS A 126 -20.38 7.17 -9.90
N ARG A 127 -20.77 8.08 -10.80
CA ARG A 127 -21.98 8.91 -10.62
C ARG A 127 -23.24 8.08 -10.44
N THR A 128 -23.38 7.01 -11.22
CA THR A 128 -24.54 6.10 -11.11
C THR A 128 -24.54 5.39 -9.76
N VAL A 129 -23.40 4.83 -9.34
CA VAL A 129 -23.27 4.16 -8.05
C VAL A 129 -23.59 5.10 -6.89
N VAL A 130 -23.06 6.31 -6.90
CA VAL A 130 -23.35 7.34 -5.87
C VAL A 130 -24.84 7.71 -5.85
N ARG A 131 -25.47 7.88 -7.01
CA ARG A 131 -26.91 8.15 -7.10
C ARG A 131 -27.74 7.02 -6.50
N ASP A 132 -27.41 5.77 -6.85
CA ASP A 132 -28.14 4.59 -6.40
C ASP A 132 -27.97 4.34 -4.90
N LEU A 133 -26.74 4.57 -4.36
CA LEU A 133 -26.49 4.55 -2.93
C LEU A 133 -27.22 5.66 -2.18
N LYS A 134 -27.30 6.88 -2.75
CA LYS A 134 -28.11 7.98 -2.18
C LYS A 134 -29.60 7.62 -2.10
N ALA A 135 -30.12 6.94 -3.11
CA ALA A 135 -31.50 6.46 -3.08
C ALA A 135 -31.68 5.38 -1.98
N ALA A 136 -30.75 4.42 -1.93
CA ALA A 136 -30.81 3.32 -0.95
C ALA A 136 -30.76 3.78 0.51
N VAL A 137 -29.99 4.85 0.80
CA VAL A 137 -29.85 5.40 2.17
C VAL A 137 -31.15 6.05 2.67
N LYS A 138 -32.00 6.56 1.76
CA LYS A 138 -33.28 7.20 2.16
C LYS A 138 -34.32 6.23 2.72
N ASP A 139 -34.20 4.95 2.33
CA ASP A 139 -35.17 3.90 2.63
C ASP A 139 -34.78 3.04 3.84
N VAL A 140 -33.78 3.49 4.64
CA VAL A 140 -33.25 2.70 5.76
C VAL A 140 -33.17 3.53 7.06
N ASP A 141 -33.12 2.82 8.18
CA ASP A 141 -33.06 3.44 9.51
C ASP A 141 -31.63 3.54 10.06
N GLN A 142 -30.68 2.82 9.44
CA GLN A 142 -29.28 2.80 9.84
C GLN A 142 -28.37 2.51 8.64
N LEU A 143 -27.19 3.11 8.64
CA LEU A 143 -26.12 2.84 7.66
C LEU A 143 -24.90 2.23 8.36
N LEU A 144 -24.46 1.07 7.90
CA LEU A 144 -23.20 0.45 8.28
C LEU A 144 -22.19 0.52 7.11
N LEU A 145 -21.02 1.07 7.37
CA LEU A 145 -19.92 1.14 6.42
C LEU A 145 -18.96 -0.01 6.71
N ALA A 146 -18.96 -1.03 5.86
CA ALA A 146 -18.29 -2.30 6.04
C ALA A 146 -17.15 -2.52 5.01
N THR A 147 -16.37 -1.47 4.75
CA THR A 147 -15.16 -1.52 3.92
C THR A 147 -13.98 -2.10 4.73
N ASP A 148 -12.86 -2.43 4.07
CA ASP A 148 -11.69 -3.03 4.71
C ASP A 148 -11.20 -2.28 5.94
N GLU A 149 -10.57 -3.00 6.87
CA GLU A 149 -9.98 -2.44 8.08
C GLU A 149 -8.57 -1.92 7.82
N ASP A 150 -8.44 -1.08 6.82
CA ASP A 150 -7.21 -0.37 6.55
C ASP A 150 -7.51 1.11 6.25
N ARG A 151 -6.46 1.88 6.02
CA ARG A 151 -6.61 3.31 5.69
C ARG A 151 -7.36 3.56 4.39
N GLU A 152 -7.30 2.64 3.42
CA GLU A 152 -8.02 2.77 2.14
C GLU A 152 -9.52 2.58 2.38
N GLY A 153 -9.92 1.52 3.10
CA GLY A 153 -11.32 1.28 3.47
C GLY A 153 -11.89 2.36 4.37
N GLU A 154 -11.11 2.89 5.31
CA GLU A 154 -11.52 3.99 6.17
C GLU A 154 -11.78 5.28 5.35
N SER A 155 -10.91 5.55 4.37
CA SER A 155 -11.07 6.67 3.44
C SER A 155 -12.30 6.50 2.54
N ILE A 156 -12.56 5.30 2.03
CA ILE A 156 -13.77 5.00 1.24
C ILE A 156 -15.01 5.29 2.08
N SER A 157 -15.06 4.80 3.32
CA SER A 157 -16.15 5.04 4.25
C SER A 157 -16.38 6.54 4.53
N TRP A 158 -15.30 7.29 4.76
CA TRP A 158 -15.36 8.73 4.97
C TRP A 158 -15.86 9.47 3.72
N HIS A 159 -15.39 9.10 2.53
CA HIS A 159 -15.86 9.67 1.28
C HIS A 159 -17.34 9.37 1.03
N LEU A 160 -17.81 8.16 1.36
CA LEU A 160 -19.22 7.80 1.29
C LEU A 160 -20.05 8.66 2.24
N LEU A 161 -19.63 8.79 3.51
CA LEU A 161 -20.33 9.63 4.48
C LEU A 161 -20.49 11.08 4.00
N GLN A 162 -19.41 11.66 3.43
CA GLN A 162 -19.40 13.02 2.89
C GLN A 162 -20.29 13.20 1.67
N LEU A 163 -20.42 12.17 0.82
CA LEU A 163 -21.21 12.24 -0.40
C LEU A 163 -22.69 11.92 -0.18
N LEU A 164 -22.97 10.93 0.66
CA LEU A 164 -24.33 10.45 0.88
C LEU A 164 -25.12 11.37 1.80
N GLU A 165 -24.42 12.07 2.73
CA GLU A 165 -25.02 12.98 3.71
C GLU A 165 -26.25 12.37 4.40
N PRO A 166 -26.10 11.16 5.00
CA PRO A 166 -27.25 10.42 5.53
C PRO A 166 -27.87 11.12 6.74
N ASP A 167 -29.20 11.14 6.81
CA ASP A 167 -29.96 11.63 7.97
C ASP A 167 -30.15 10.54 9.04
N VAL A 168 -29.61 9.34 8.82
CA VAL A 168 -29.68 8.16 9.71
C VAL A 168 -28.38 7.96 10.46
N PRO A 169 -28.38 7.23 11.59
CA PRO A 169 -27.15 6.86 12.29
C PRO A 169 -26.20 6.07 11.38
N VAL A 170 -24.91 6.47 11.41
CA VAL A 170 -23.84 5.81 10.62
C VAL A 170 -22.81 5.22 11.57
N ARG A 171 -22.42 3.98 11.32
CA ARG A 171 -21.36 3.28 12.05
C ARG A 171 -20.43 2.52 11.10
N ARG A 172 -19.22 2.30 11.54
CA ARG A 172 -18.26 1.40 10.89
C ARG A 172 -18.47 -0.02 11.42
N MET A 173 -18.59 -0.96 10.51
CA MET A 173 -18.54 -2.38 10.77
C MET A 173 -17.19 -2.91 10.28
N VAL A 174 -16.36 -3.41 11.20
CA VAL A 174 -14.97 -3.79 10.93
C VAL A 174 -14.76 -5.26 11.22
N PHE A 175 -14.15 -5.97 10.27
CA PHE A 175 -13.84 -7.40 10.39
C PHE A 175 -12.55 -7.71 9.62
N HIS A 176 -11.76 -8.65 10.13
CA HIS A 176 -10.50 -9.09 9.53
C HIS A 176 -10.68 -10.20 8.50
N GLU A 177 -11.76 -10.99 8.64
CA GLU A 177 -12.09 -12.09 7.75
C GLU A 177 -13.60 -12.15 7.48
N ILE A 178 -13.98 -12.78 6.36
CA ILE A 178 -15.39 -12.89 5.97
C ILE A 178 -15.91 -14.28 6.37
N THR A 179 -16.03 -14.48 7.69
CA THR A 179 -16.66 -15.66 8.31
C THR A 179 -17.97 -15.24 8.97
N ARG A 180 -18.84 -16.19 9.28
CA ARG A 180 -20.10 -15.90 9.97
C ARG A 180 -19.88 -15.33 11.36
N GLU A 181 -18.89 -15.85 12.06
CA GLU A 181 -18.51 -15.47 13.41
C GLU A 181 -17.95 -14.04 13.45
N ALA A 182 -17.00 -13.73 12.55
CA ALA A 182 -16.41 -12.39 12.46
C ALA A 182 -17.43 -11.32 12.05
N ILE A 183 -18.37 -11.65 11.16
CA ILE A 183 -19.45 -10.75 10.77
C ILE A 183 -20.43 -10.52 11.93
N ALA A 184 -20.78 -11.55 12.71
CA ALA A 184 -21.64 -11.43 13.88
C ALA A 184 -20.98 -10.57 14.97
N GLU A 185 -19.68 -10.75 15.21
CA GLU A 185 -18.92 -9.94 16.16
C GLU A 185 -18.85 -8.48 15.73
N ALA A 186 -18.57 -8.23 14.44
CA ALA A 186 -18.52 -6.88 13.87
C ALA A 186 -19.86 -6.14 13.94
N LEU A 187 -20.97 -6.86 13.81
CA LEU A 187 -22.32 -6.29 13.99
C LEU A 187 -22.60 -5.92 15.46
N ALA A 188 -22.09 -6.71 16.41
CA ALA A 188 -22.24 -6.44 17.83
C ALA A 188 -21.38 -5.27 18.33
N ASN A 189 -20.24 -5.00 17.64
CA ASN A 189 -19.24 -4.02 18.06
C ASN A 189 -18.95 -2.95 16.98
N PRO A 190 -19.96 -2.21 16.47
CA PRO A 190 -19.73 -1.16 15.49
C PRO A 190 -19.01 0.04 16.14
N ARG A 191 -18.09 0.68 15.40
CA ARG A 191 -17.34 1.87 15.85
C ARG A 191 -17.61 3.11 14.99
N ASP A 192 -17.02 4.20 15.34
CA ASP A 192 -16.99 5.41 14.49
C ASP A 192 -15.85 5.32 13.45
N ILE A 193 -15.88 6.21 12.45
CA ILE A 193 -14.79 6.36 11.47
C ILE A 193 -13.54 6.88 12.19
N ASP A 194 -12.39 6.27 11.92
CA ASP A 194 -11.09 6.74 12.46
C ASP A 194 -10.51 7.85 11.55
N ASP A 195 -10.65 9.09 11.99
CA ASP A 195 -10.13 10.26 11.28
C ASP A 195 -8.61 10.23 11.09
N ARG A 196 -7.86 9.50 11.92
CA ARG A 196 -6.40 9.40 11.77
C ARG A 196 -6.04 8.53 10.57
N LEU A 197 -6.75 7.42 10.39
CA LEU A 197 -6.58 6.55 9.21
C LEU A 197 -6.99 7.28 7.94
N VAL A 198 -8.09 8.03 7.98
CA VAL A 198 -8.53 8.87 6.85
C VAL A 198 -7.44 9.88 6.48
N ARG A 199 -6.90 10.60 7.46
CA ARG A 199 -5.81 11.58 7.22
C ARG A 199 -4.53 10.92 6.70
N ALA A 200 -4.19 9.74 7.19
CA ALA A 200 -3.03 9.00 6.73
C ALA A 200 -3.16 8.63 5.24
N GLN A 201 -4.34 8.20 4.81
CA GLN A 201 -4.63 7.92 3.41
C GLN A 201 -4.62 9.21 2.56
N GLU A 202 -5.29 10.27 3.02
CA GLU A 202 -5.31 11.58 2.37
C GLU A 202 -3.89 12.13 2.16
N THR A 203 -3.05 12.11 3.20
CA THR A 203 -1.66 12.54 3.13
C THR A 203 -0.87 11.72 2.10
N ARG A 204 -1.04 10.41 2.10
CA ARG A 204 -0.41 9.54 1.10
C ARG A 204 -0.88 9.90 -0.31
N ARG A 205 -2.20 10.08 -0.50
CA ARG A 205 -2.78 10.41 -1.82
C ARG A 205 -2.26 11.73 -2.36
N ILE A 206 -2.18 12.75 -1.50
CA ILE A 206 -1.61 14.06 -1.82
C ILE A 206 -0.13 13.94 -2.21
N LEU A 207 0.66 13.24 -1.38
CA LEU A 207 2.07 13.04 -1.63
C LEU A 207 2.34 12.31 -2.96
N ASP A 208 1.58 11.26 -3.27
CA ASP A 208 1.69 10.54 -4.53
C ASP A 208 1.34 11.44 -5.73
N ARG A 209 0.35 12.33 -5.58
CA ARG A 209 -0.01 13.32 -6.60
C ARG A 209 1.11 14.33 -6.82
N LEU A 210 1.66 14.92 -5.76
CA LEU A 210 2.74 15.90 -5.84
C LEU A 210 3.99 15.30 -6.50
N VAL A 211 4.43 14.14 -6.04
CA VAL A 211 5.61 13.44 -6.60
C VAL A 211 5.39 13.07 -8.07
N GLY A 212 4.24 12.47 -8.39
CA GLY A 212 3.92 12.03 -9.75
C GLY A 212 3.87 13.19 -10.76
N TYR A 213 3.19 14.27 -10.40
CA TYR A 213 3.01 15.43 -11.28
C TYR A 213 4.28 16.28 -11.41
N THR A 214 5.20 16.21 -10.45
CA THR A 214 6.51 16.87 -10.54
C THR A 214 7.50 16.05 -11.36
N LEU A 215 7.59 14.74 -11.12
CA LEU A 215 8.63 13.91 -11.73
C LEU A 215 8.26 13.38 -13.12
N SER A 216 6.99 13.08 -13.40
CA SER A 216 6.59 12.54 -14.71
C SER A 216 6.91 13.48 -15.87
N PRO A 217 6.63 14.80 -15.81
CA PRO A 217 7.04 15.75 -16.85
C PRO A 217 8.56 15.83 -17.04
N LEU A 218 9.33 15.64 -15.97
CA LEU A 218 10.79 15.59 -16.06
C LEU A 218 11.26 14.37 -16.86
N LEU A 219 10.64 13.21 -16.63
CA LEU A 219 10.89 11.99 -17.42
C LEU A 219 10.53 12.20 -18.90
N TRP A 220 9.41 12.87 -19.17
CA TRP A 220 9.00 13.15 -20.57
C TRP A 220 10.02 14.04 -21.28
N LYS A 221 10.56 15.02 -20.60
CA LYS A 221 11.56 15.93 -21.15
C LYS A 221 12.93 15.26 -21.33
N LYS A 222 13.31 14.34 -20.45
CA LYS A 222 14.68 13.80 -20.40
C LYS A 222 14.83 12.42 -21.03
N ILE A 223 13.75 11.61 -21.07
CA ILE A 223 13.82 10.21 -21.50
C ILE A 223 12.83 9.97 -22.63
N ALA A 224 11.52 9.87 -22.35
CA ALA A 224 10.48 9.62 -23.35
C ALA A 224 9.10 10.07 -22.84
N PHE A 225 8.26 10.55 -23.76
CA PHE A 225 6.89 10.93 -23.46
C PHE A 225 6.06 9.73 -22.98
N GLY A 226 5.13 9.96 -22.04
CA GLY A 226 4.21 8.94 -21.53
C GLY A 226 4.74 8.11 -20.36
N LEU A 227 6.01 8.28 -19.95
CA LEU A 227 6.55 7.62 -18.76
C LEU A 227 5.93 8.22 -17.50
N SER A 228 5.72 7.39 -16.48
CA SER A 228 5.24 7.84 -15.16
C SER A 228 6.26 7.57 -14.07
N ALA A 229 6.33 8.49 -13.11
CA ALA A 229 7.09 8.32 -11.87
C ALA A 229 6.13 8.14 -10.69
N GLY A 230 6.47 7.24 -9.79
CA GLY A 230 5.70 7.01 -8.58
C GLY A 230 6.54 6.37 -7.48
N ARG A 231 6.25 6.72 -6.21
CA ARG A 231 6.98 6.20 -5.06
C ARG A 231 6.91 4.68 -4.99
N VAL A 232 5.72 4.11 -5.17
CA VAL A 232 5.50 2.65 -5.14
C VAL A 232 6.21 1.97 -6.31
N GLN A 233 6.09 2.51 -7.53
CA GLN A 233 6.75 1.96 -8.72
C GLN A 233 8.27 1.88 -8.56
N SER A 234 8.90 2.93 -8.02
CA SER A 234 10.35 2.98 -7.85
C SER A 234 10.84 1.93 -6.84
N VAL A 235 10.13 1.78 -5.71
CA VAL A 235 10.47 0.80 -4.68
C VAL A 235 10.24 -0.62 -5.18
N ALA A 236 9.09 -0.89 -5.78
CA ALA A 236 8.76 -2.23 -6.33
C ALA A 236 9.79 -2.66 -7.39
N MET A 237 10.13 -1.77 -8.31
CA MET A 237 11.14 -2.04 -9.34
C MET A 237 12.52 -2.33 -8.72
N ARG A 238 12.91 -1.55 -7.70
CA ARG A 238 14.18 -1.79 -6.99
C ARG A 238 14.21 -3.17 -6.33
N LEU A 239 13.13 -3.57 -5.66
CA LEU A 239 13.03 -4.89 -5.03
C LEU A 239 13.12 -6.01 -6.07
N LEU A 240 12.41 -5.88 -7.19
CA LEU A 240 12.46 -6.84 -8.29
C LEU A 240 13.87 -6.96 -8.88
N VAL A 241 14.54 -5.83 -9.12
CA VAL A 241 15.92 -5.82 -9.66
C VAL A 241 16.91 -6.43 -8.68
N VAL A 242 16.79 -6.14 -7.38
CA VAL A 242 17.64 -6.75 -6.36
C VAL A 242 17.44 -8.27 -6.34
N ARG A 243 16.19 -8.73 -6.30
CA ARG A 243 15.86 -10.16 -6.29
C ARG A 243 16.33 -10.87 -7.56
N GLU A 244 16.18 -10.24 -8.72
CA GLU A 244 16.66 -10.81 -9.98
C GLU A 244 18.20 -10.90 -10.01
N ARG A 245 18.90 -9.94 -9.44
CA ARG A 245 20.38 -10.02 -9.31
C ARG A 245 20.80 -11.16 -8.38
N GLU A 246 20.11 -11.34 -7.26
CA GLU A 246 20.33 -12.48 -6.35
C GLU A 246 20.07 -13.80 -7.09
N ARG A 247 18.95 -13.93 -7.79
CA ARG A 247 18.62 -15.11 -8.59
C ARG A 247 19.68 -15.44 -9.64
N ARG A 248 20.18 -14.42 -10.33
CA ARG A 248 21.25 -14.61 -11.35
C ARG A 248 22.61 -14.96 -10.73
N ALA A 249 22.88 -14.47 -9.54
CA ALA A 249 24.12 -14.76 -8.82
C ALA A 249 24.08 -16.11 -8.12
N PHE A 250 22.89 -16.67 -7.89
CA PHE A 250 22.69 -17.93 -7.19
C PHE A 250 23.42 -19.09 -7.91
N ARG A 251 24.14 -19.88 -7.13
CA ARG A 251 24.79 -21.12 -7.54
C ARG A 251 24.25 -22.26 -6.67
N SER A 252 23.67 -23.27 -7.31
CA SER A 252 23.19 -24.44 -6.60
C SER A 252 24.37 -25.22 -6.01
N ALA A 253 24.19 -25.71 -4.79
CA ALA A 253 25.05 -26.72 -4.19
C ALA A 253 24.37 -28.09 -4.34
N ALA A 254 25.17 -29.12 -4.49
CA ALA A 254 24.71 -30.50 -4.46
C ALA A 254 25.10 -31.12 -3.12
N TYR A 255 24.15 -31.72 -2.45
CA TYR A 255 24.33 -32.50 -1.22
C TYR A 255 23.22 -33.55 -1.16
N TRP A 256 23.46 -34.57 -0.37
CA TRP A 256 22.51 -35.69 -0.21
C TRP A 256 22.02 -35.74 1.23
N ASP A 257 20.79 -36.16 1.42
CA ASP A 257 20.24 -36.63 2.67
C ASP A 257 19.95 -38.12 2.57
N LEU A 258 19.80 -38.79 3.68
CA LEU A 258 19.47 -40.20 3.75
C LEU A 258 18.23 -40.41 4.61
N LEU A 259 17.18 -40.95 3.98
CA LEU A 259 15.95 -41.34 4.65
C LEU A 259 15.82 -42.86 4.61
N ALA A 260 15.81 -43.49 5.77
CA ALA A 260 15.65 -44.93 5.91
C ALA A 260 14.18 -45.28 6.23
N ALA A 261 13.55 -46.12 5.41
CA ALA A 261 12.28 -46.75 5.74
C ALA A 261 12.57 -48.03 6.56
N LEU A 262 12.17 -48.03 7.80
CA LEU A 262 12.47 -49.09 8.78
C LEU A 262 11.13 -49.75 9.21
N ARG A 263 11.26 -51.00 9.76
CA ARG A 263 10.13 -51.73 10.32
C ARG A 263 10.53 -52.36 11.64
N HIS A 264 9.73 -52.18 12.66
CA HIS A 264 9.88 -52.84 13.96
C HIS A 264 8.51 -53.32 14.44
N ASP A 265 8.43 -54.60 14.87
CA ASP A 265 7.19 -55.24 15.34
C ASP A 265 5.97 -55.06 14.40
N GLY A 266 6.21 -55.14 13.08
CA GLY A 266 5.17 -54.97 12.08
C GLY A 266 4.80 -53.51 11.75
N GLN A 267 5.26 -52.51 12.53
CA GLN A 267 5.06 -51.10 12.29
C GLN A 267 6.17 -50.51 11.42
N ALA A 268 5.80 -49.82 10.38
CA ALA A 268 6.74 -49.07 9.53
C ALA A 268 6.95 -47.68 10.07
N PHE A 269 8.22 -47.18 10.05
CA PHE A 269 8.57 -45.80 10.37
C PHE A 269 9.73 -45.35 9.51
N GLU A 270 9.87 -44.03 9.39
CA GLU A 270 10.98 -43.42 8.66
C GLU A 270 11.97 -42.80 9.65
N ALA A 271 13.25 -42.89 9.34
CA ALA A 271 14.33 -42.29 10.10
C ALA A 271 15.24 -41.50 9.16
N GLU A 272 15.54 -40.28 9.51
CA GLU A 272 16.45 -39.40 8.78
C GLU A 272 17.85 -39.44 9.44
N LEU A 273 18.89 -39.56 8.62
CA LEU A 273 20.27 -39.48 9.09
C LEU A 273 20.62 -38.01 9.38
N VAL A 274 20.73 -37.65 10.64
CA VAL A 274 21.06 -36.27 11.09
C VAL A 274 22.53 -36.04 11.42
N GLN A 275 23.29 -37.12 11.73
CA GLN A 275 24.69 -37.06 12.09
C GLN A 275 25.45 -38.26 11.55
N LEU A 276 26.67 -38.03 11.11
CA LEU A 276 27.62 -39.07 10.71
C LEU A 276 28.97 -38.83 11.39
N LYS A 277 29.50 -39.85 12.10
CA LYS A 277 30.79 -39.78 12.84
C LYS A 277 30.84 -38.57 13.79
N GLY A 278 29.74 -38.27 14.47
CA GLY A 278 29.66 -37.19 15.46
C GLY A 278 29.44 -35.77 14.86
N LYS A 279 29.43 -35.63 13.54
CA LYS A 279 29.19 -34.35 12.86
C LYS A 279 27.82 -34.33 12.21
N LYS A 280 27.15 -33.16 12.21
CA LYS A 280 25.87 -32.98 11.54
C LYS A 280 26.03 -33.07 10.02
N LEU A 281 25.00 -33.56 9.34
CA LEU A 281 24.94 -33.46 7.88
C LEU A 281 24.72 -32.02 7.42
N ALA A 282 25.38 -31.69 6.31
CA ALA A 282 25.19 -30.41 5.66
C ALA A 282 23.78 -30.28 5.09
N THR A 283 23.18 -29.12 5.24
CA THR A 283 21.90 -28.73 4.67
C THR A 283 22.10 -27.54 3.72
N GLY A 284 21.09 -27.15 2.95
CA GLY A 284 21.19 -25.98 2.06
C GLY A 284 21.65 -24.70 2.73
N LYS A 285 21.44 -24.55 4.05
CA LYS A 285 21.86 -23.36 4.85
C LYS A 285 23.38 -23.32 5.12
N ASP A 286 24.08 -24.39 4.88
CA ASP A 286 25.52 -24.48 5.12
C ASP A 286 26.36 -24.10 3.91
N PHE A 287 25.71 -23.82 2.77
CA PHE A 287 26.36 -23.43 1.53
C PHE A 287 26.18 -21.94 1.21
N ASP A 288 27.19 -21.35 0.63
CA ASP A 288 27.15 -19.98 0.13
C ASP A 288 26.38 -19.91 -1.19
N GLU A 289 25.32 -19.08 -1.23
CA GLU A 289 24.40 -18.99 -2.37
C GLU A 289 25.05 -18.44 -3.65
N ARG A 290 26.21 -17.78 -3.57
CA ARG A 290 26.91 -17.22 -4.73
C ARG A 290 27.94 -18.19 -5.32
N THR A 291 28.52 -19.02 -4.49
CA THR A 291 29.60 -19.93 -4.91
C THR A 291 29.15 -21.37 -4.99
N GLY A 292 28.06 -21.74 -4.31
CA GLY A 292 27.61 -23.13 -4.14
C GLY A 292 28.55 -23.97 -3.27
N ARG A 293 29.49 -23.33 -2.56
CA ARG A 293 30.48 -24.00 -1.70
C ARG A 293 30.07 -23.93 -0.26
N LEU A 294 30.57 -24.91 0.54
CA LEU A 294 30.38 -24.91 1.98
C LEU A 294 30.92 -23.61 2.59
N LEU A 295 30.13 -23.01 3.48
CA LEU A 295 30.53 -21.81 4.22
C LEU A 295 31.75 -22.10 5.14
N ALA A 296 32.68 -21.17 5.18
CA ALA A 296 33.86 -21.30 6.04
C ALA A 296 33.48 -21.45 7.53
N GLY A 297 34.15 -22.36 8.25
CA GLY A 297 33.89 -22.58 9.66
C GLY A 297 32.69 -23.47 10.00
N ARG A 298 32.02 -24.05 9.02
CA ARG A 298 30.98 -25.06 9.25
C ARG A 298 31.59 -26.42 9.53
N ASP A 299 31.31 -26.97 10.71
CA ASP A 299 31.71 -28.33 11.07
C ASP A 299 30.58 -29.33 10.77
N VAL A 300 30.39 -29.61 9.49
CA VAL A 300 29.33 -30.49 8.95
C VAL A 300 29.94 -31.48 7.95
N VAL A 301 29.25 -32.58 7.73
CA VAL A 301 29.62 -33.57 6.71
C VAL A 301 28.72 -33.35 5.48
N VAL A 302 29.31 -33.22 4.32
CA VAL A 302 28.59 -33.19 3.05
C VAL A 302 28.56 -34.61 2.50
N LEU A 303 27.39 -35.23 2.37
CA LEU A 303 27.25 -36.51 1.69
C LEU A 303 27.30 -36.27 0.18
N GLY A 304 28.08 -37.07 -0.52
CA GLY A 304 28.13 -37.17 -1.96
C GLY A 304 27.43 -38.43 -2.46
N GLU A 305 27.17 -38.51 -3.78
CA GLU A 305 26.52 -39.67 -4.41
C GLU A 305 27.19 -41.04 -4.07
N PRO A 306 28.53 -41.16 -3.97
CA PRO A 306 29.16 -42.41 -3.61
C PRO A 306 29.01 -42.81 -2.14
N GLU A 307 28.51 -41.92 -1.28
CA GLU A 307 28.41 -42.09 0.19
C GLU A 307 26.95 -42.27 0.64
N ALA A 308 25.98 -41.99 -0.24
CA ALA A 308 24.55 -42.18 -0.03
C ALA A 308 24.10 -43.52 -0.62
#